data_72a7acda697cf106afecb258cbc2417d
#
_entry.id   72a7acda697cf106afecb258cbc2417d
#
_cell.length_a   1.000
_cell.length_b   1.000
_cell.length_c   1.000
_cell.angle_alpha   90.00
_cell.angle_beta   90.00
_cell.angle_gamma   90.00
#
_symmetry.space_group_name_H-M   'P 1'
#
loop_
_entity.id
_entity.type
_entity.pdbx_description
1 polymer ?
#
loop_
_entity_poly.entity_id
_entity_poly.type
_entity_poly.pdbx_seq_one_letter_code
_entity_poly.pdbx_strand_id
1 'polypeptide(L)'
;MKKKILISVGMAALFLCASWQEAETTVSPDRLFLADNGKSLFVTNRAGCELIKMSPDGQKMEKKVSFSSPVNAMTQDANGKLRVVCDGNYGTMYELDGKKLSVQSKIKSGATPSDILYNPLSKSLWVTQRFNNELWEIDPATRKVKTKIAVGREPVSMAAFAGDSCLLIANNLPEMPSTAYHPE
;
A
#
# COMPACT_ATOMS: atom_id res chain seq x y z
N MET A 1 -34.52 8.92 -3.08
CA MET A 1 -33.88 8.62 -1.77
C MET A 1 -32.55 7.95 -2.03
N LYS A 2 -31.42 8.64 -1.75
CA LYS A 2 -30.07 8.10 -1.94
C LYS A 2 -29.76 7.19 -0.73
N LYS A 3 -29.69 5.87 -0.93
CA LYS A 3 -29.22 4.95 0.11
C LYS A 3 -27.71 5.12 0.27
N LYS A 4 -27.27 5.60 1.41
CA LYS A 4 -25.86 5.59 1.83
C LYS A 4 -25.54 4.16 2.27
N ILE A 5 -24.59 3.53 1.62
CA ILE A 5 -24.08 2.21 1.99
C ILE A 5 -22.84 2.44 2.84
N LEU A 6 -22.90 1.98 4.08
CA LEU A 6 -21.77 2.02 5.02
C LEU A 6 -20.98 0.73 4.84
N ILE A 7 -19.73 0.82 4.40
CA ILE A 7 -18.82 -0.32 4.30
C ILE A 7 -18.08 -0.44 5.63
N SER A 8 -18.41 -1.45 6.44
CA SER A 8 -17.62 -1.75 7.63
C SER A 8 -16.44 -2.66 7.24
N VAL A 9 -15.23 -2.22 7.53
CA VAL A 9 -14.00 -3.00 7.37
C VAL A 9 -13.87 -3.91 8.59
N GLY A 10 -14.63 -4.97 8.58
CA GLY A 10 -14.56 -6.00 9.60
C GLY A 10 -15.34 -7.20 9.10
N MET A 11 -14.64 -8.23 8.65
CA MET A 11 -15.10 -9.62 8.39
C MET A 11 -16.41 -9.86 7.62
N ALA A 12 -17.05 -8.85 7.04
CA ALA A 12 -18.30 -9.03 6.29
C ALA A 12 -18.42 -8.05 5.12
N ALA A 13 -17.39 -7.94 4.27
CA ALA A 13 -17.56 -7.31 2.96
C ALA A 13 -18.32 -8.25 1.99
N LEU A 14 -19.37 -8.88 2.49
CA LEU A 14 -20.16 -9.88 1.75
C LEU A 14 -21.39 -9.31 1.08
N PHE A 15 -21.56 -7.98 1.05
CA PHE A 15 -22.80 -7.43 0.52
C PHE A 15 -22.60 -6.24 -0.41
N LEU A 16 -22.04 -6.47 -1.59
CA LEU A 16 -22.22 -5.48 -2.66
C LEU A 16 -22.16 -6.05 -4.06
N CYS A 17 -22.53 -7.30 -4.27
CA CYS A 17 -22.52 -7.87 -5.62
C CYS A 17 -23.82 -8.55 -6.00
N ALA A 18 -24.96 -7.92 -5.80
CA ALA A 18 -26.21 -8.39 -6.40
C ALA A 18 -26.26 -8.21 -7.94
N SER A 19 -25.19 -7.66 -8.54
CA SER A 19 -25.05 -7.54 -10.00
C SER A 19 -23.73 -8.13 -10.55
N TRP A 20 -22.98 -8.86 -9.73
CA TRP A 20 -21.73 -9.49 -10.17
C TRP A 20 -21.96 -10.98 -10.46
N GLN A 21 -22.78 -11.25 -11.45
CA GLN A 21 -22.88 -12.58 -12.02
C GLN A 21 -21.91 -12.70 -13.19
N GLU A 22 -20.61 -12.93 -12.88
CA GLU A 22 -19.68 -13.63 -13.78
C GLU A 22 -18.42 -13.98 -13.02
N ALA A 23 -18.18 -15.30 -12.90
CA ALA A 23 -17.02 -15.99 -12.33
C ALA A 23 -16.82 -15.85 -10.81
N GLU A 24 -16.83 -16.97 -10.13
CA GLU A 24 -16.46 -17.18 -8.73
C GLU A 24 -14.99 -16.78 -8.46
N THR A 25 -14.70 -15.50 -8.48
CA THR A 25 -13.43 -15.02 -7.95
C THR A 25 -13.62 -14.78 -6.47
N THR A 26 -12.98 -15.58 -5.63
CA THR A 26 -12.91 -15.34 -4.20
C THR A 26 -12.31 -13.96 -3.98
N VAL A 27 -13.14 -12.99 -3.60
CA VAL A 27 -12.69 -11.63 -3.30
C VAL A 27 -12.39 -11.56 -1.81
N SER A 28 -11.14 -11.30 -1.48
CA SER A 28 -10.68 -11.03 -0.11
C SER A 28 -10.12 -9.60 -0.07
N PRO A 29 -10.98 -8.59 0.08
CA PRO A 29 -10.55 -7.21 0.16
C PRO A 29 -9.75 -6.99 1.44
N ASP A 30 -8.59 -6.36 1.30
CA ASP A 30 -7.65 -6.15 2.40
C ASP A 30 -7.45 -4.65 2.67
N ARG A 31 -7.21 -3.86 1.64
CA ARG A 31 -6.97 -2.42 1.78
C ARG A 31 -7.76 -1.60 0.77
N LEU A 32 -8.07 -0.38 1.18
CA LEU A 32 -8.74 0.63 0.37
C LEU A 32 -7.84 1.85 0.24
N PHE A 33 -7.81 2.42 -0.95
CA PHE A 33 -7.09 3.65 -1.22
C PHE A 33 -7.95 4.57 -2.10
N LEU A 34 -8.12 5.81 -1.65
CA LEU A 34 -8.86 6.82 -2.37
C LEU A 34 -7.88 7.78 -3.07
N ALA A 35 -7.97 7.92 -4.36
CA ALA A 35 -7.07 8.68 -5.19
C ALA A 35 -7.79 9.76 -6.00
N ASP A 36 -7.03 10.62 -6.68
CA ASP A 36 -7.54 11.69 -7.55
C ASP A 36 -8.59 12.57 -6.83
N ASN A 37 -8.29 12.99 -5.60
CA ASN A 37 -9.20 13.78 -4.76
C ASN A 37 -10.59 13.13 -4.59
N GLY A 38 -10.62 11.82 -4.40
CA GLY A 38 -11.83 11.06 -4.18
C GLY A 38 -12.55 10.59 -5.45
N LYS A 39 -11.95 10.77 -6.62
CA LYS A 39 -12.56 10.36 -7.90
C LYS A 39 -12.29 8.92 -8.28
N SER A 40 -11.33 8.27 -7.66
CA SER A 40 -10.95 6.88 -7.92
C SER A 40 -10.80 6.12 -6.61
N LEU A 41 -11.42 4.96 -6.50
CA LEU A 41 -11.26 4.03 -5.40
C LEU A 41 -10.47 2.81 -5.86
N PHE A 42 -9.43 2.47 -5.15
CA PHE A 42 -8.67 1.25 -5.35
C PHE A 42 -8.89 0.28 -4.20
N VAL A 43 -9.06 -0.98 -4.54
CA VAL A 43 -9.27 -2.09 -3.59
C VAL A 43 -8.22 -3.16 -3.87
N THR A 44 -7.51 -3.61 -2.84
CA THR A 44 -6.63 -4.76 -2.97
C THR A 44 -7.42 -6.04 -2.71
N ASN A 45 -7.26 -7.03 -3.58
CA ASN A 45 -7.76 -8.39 -3.39
C ASN A 45 -6.59 -9.30 -3.03
N ARG A 46 -6.47 -9.66 -1.74
CA ARG A 46 -5.33 -10.45 -1.26
C ARG A 46 -5.31 -11.86 -1.85
N ALA A 47 -6.46 -12.53 -1.89
CA ALA A 47 -6.55 -13.91 -2.40
C ALA A 47 -6.22 -14.01 -3.89
N GLY A 48 -6.62 -13.02 -4.69
CA GLY A 48 -6.36 -12.96 -6.13
C GLY A 48 -5.05 -12.27 -6.49
N CYS A 49 -4.30 -11.74 -5.52
CA CYS A 49 -3.12 -10.89 -5.78
C CYS A 49 -3.44 -9.76 -6.77
N GLU A 50 -4.58 -9.09 -6.60
CA GLU A 50 -5.10 -8.12 -7.55
C GLU A 50 -5.24 -6.73 -6.93
N LEU A 51 -5.12 -5.71 -7.78
CA LEU A 51 -5.56 -4.35 -7.52
C LEU A 51 -6.74 -4.06 -8.43
N ILE A 52 -7.85 -3.66 -7.83
CA ILE A 52 -9.11 -3.37 -8.49
C ILE A 52 -9.37 -1.87 -8.41
N LYS A 53 -9.62 -1.24 -9.54
CA LYS A 53 -10.09 0.14 -9.61
C LYS A 53 -11.61 0.15 -9.67
N MET A 54 -12.22 0.83 -8.72
CA MET A 54 -13.67 1.01 -8.59
C MET A 54 -14.06 2.45 -8.89
N SER A 55 -15.31 2.66 -9.27
CA SER A 55 -15.90 4.00 -9.22
C SER A 55 -15.96 4.51 -7.77
N PRO A 56 -15.97 5.85 -7.53
CA PRO A 56 -15.92 6.41 -6.17
C PRO A 56 -17.10 6.00 -5.27
N ASP A 57 -18.24 5.66 -5.88
CA ASP A 57 -19.41 5.14 -5.18
C ASP A 57 -19.31 3.64 -4.84
N GLY A 58 -18.23 2.98 -5.27
CA GLY A 58 -17.98 1.56 -5.05
C GLY A 58 -18.90 0.60 -5.82
N GLN A 59 -19.72 1.11 -6.74
CA GLN A 59 -20.73 0.28 -7.40
C GLN A 59 -20.24 -0.39 -8.68
N LYS A 60 -19.20 0.16 -9.31
CA LYS A 60 -18.71 -0.34 -10.60
C LYS A 60 -17.22 -0.63 -10.54
N MET A 61 -16.85 -1.86 -10.90
CA MET A 61 -15.46 -2.18 -11.22
C MET A 61 -15.10 -1.59 -12.58
N GLU A 62 -14.10 -0.71 -12.60
CA GLU A 62 -13.62 -0.11 -13.83
C GLU A 62 -12.53 -0.96 -14.48
N LYS A 63 -11.57 -1.40 -13.69
CA LYS A 63 -10.40 -2.18 -14.14
C LYS A 63 -9.83 -3.02 -13.01
N LYS A 64 -9.06 -4.06 -13.39
CA LYS A 64 -8.23 -4.83 -12.47
C LYS A 64 -6.87 -5.15 -13.08
N VAL A 65 -5.88 -5.35 -12.23
CA VAL A 65 -4.54 -5.81 -12.58
C VAL A 65 -4.08 -6.84 -11.57
N SER A 66 -3.47 -7.93 -12.03
CA SER A 66 -2.96 -9.00 -11.18
C SER A 66 -1.44 -8.91 -11.05
N PHE A 67 -0.94 -9.34 -9.90
CA PHE A 67 0.48 -9.38 -9.56
C PHE A 67 0.92 -10.81 -9.23
N SER A 68 2.21 -11.03 -9.13
CA SER A 68 2.76 -12.34 -8.75
C SER A 68 2.61 -12.68 -7.25
N SER A 69 2.26 -11.69 -6.43
CA SER A 69 2.10 -11.83 -4.98
C SER A 69 1.14 -10.78 -4.44
N PRO A 70 0.59 -10.95 -3.22
CA PRO A 70 -0.35 -10.03 -2.64
C PRO A 70 0.18 -8.60 -2.54
N VAL A 71 -0.72 -7.65 -2.76
CA VAL A 71 -0.45 -6.22 -2.59
C VAL A 71 -0.51 -5.88 -1.11
N ASN A 72 0.58 -5.33 -0.57
CA ASN A 72 0.62 -4.88 0.83
C ASN A 72 0.21 -3.42 1.00
N ALA A 73 0.63 -2.56 0.09
CA ALA A 73 0.29 -1.13 0.16
C ALA A 73 0.43 -0.46 -1.20
N MET A 74 -0.11 0.75 -1.29
CA MET A 74 -0.01 1.59 -2.48
C MET A 74 0.01 3.07 -2.13
N THR A 75 0.58 3.86 -3.02
CA THR A 75 0.57 5.33 -2.98
C THR A 75 0.44 5.91 -4.38
N GLN A 76 -0.02 7.15 -4.47
CA GLN A 76 -0.10 7.87 -5.73
C GLN A 76 0.66 9.20 -5.61
N ASP A 77 1.41 9.56 -6.63
CA ASP A 77 2.04 10.89 -6.71
C ASP A 77 1.11 11.93 -7.35
N ALA A 78 1.52 13.20 -7.31
CA ALA A 78 0.76 14.30 -7.85
C ALA A 78 0.50 14.22 -9.37
N ASN A 79 1.28 13.41 -10.09
CA ASN A 79 1.12 13.17 -11.53
C ASN A 79 0.16 12.01 -11.84
N GLY A 80 -0.45 11.42 -10.83
CA GLY A 80 -1.36 10.28 -10.97
C GLY A 80 -0.66 8.94 -11.19
N LYS A 81 0.67 8.87 -11.04
CA LYS A 81 1.40 7.61 -11.10
C LYS A 81 1.18 6.84 -9.80
N LEU A 82 0.71 5.62 -9.94
CA LEU A 82 0.45 4.72 -8.82
C LEU A 82 1.67 3.83 -8.57
N ARG A 83 2.03 3.65 -7.30
CA ARG A 83 3.07 2.72 -6.89
C ARG A 83 2.50 1.74 -5.88
N VAL A 84 2.74 0.48 -6.15
CA VAL A 84 2.18 -0.65 -5.41
C VAL A 84 3.33 -1.52 -4.94
N VAL A 85 3.39 -1.81 -3.64
CA VAL A 85 4.34 -2.76 -3.08
C VAL A 85 3.65 -4.09 -2.82
N CYS A 86 4.29 -5.15 -3.28
CA CYS A 86 3.81 -6.51 -3.15
C CYS A 86 4.73 -7.33 -2.24
N ASP A 87 4.14 -8.30 -1.57
CA ASP A 87 4.84 -9.29 -0.75
C ASP A 87 5.76 -10.18 -1.61
N GLY A 88 6.60 -10.99 -0.96
CA GLY A 88 7.46 -11.97 -1.60
C GLY A 88 8.91 -11.85 -1.16
N ASN A 89 9.71 -12.89 -1.48
CA ASN A 89 11.09 -13.05 -0.99
C ASN A 89 12.05 -11.88 -1.27
N TYR A 90 11.68 -10.99 -2.20
CA TYR A 90 12.49 -9.81 -2.55
C TYR A 90 11.65 -8.55 -2.71
N GLY A 91 10.43 -8.51 -2.21
CA GLY A 91 9.52 -7.37 -2.32
C GLY A 91 9.59 -6.63 -3.66
N THR A 92 8.50 -6.53 -4.34
CA THR A 92 8.46 -5.86 -5.64
C THR A 92 7.59 -4.62 -5.55
N MET A 93 8.12 -3.50 -6.01
CA MET A 93 7.34 -2.30 -6.25
C MET A 93 7.00 -2.23 -7.74
N TYR A 94 5.72 -2.07 -8.05
CA TYR A 94 5.23 -1.83 -9.41
C TYR A 94 4.88 -0.35 -9.56
N GLU A 95 5.30 0.25 -10.65
CA GLU A 95 4.81 1.56 -11.10
C GLU A 95 3.72 1.35 -12.15
N LEU A 96 2.57 1.98 -11.94
CA LEU A 96 1.43 1.90 -12.84
C LEU A 96 0.94 3.29 -13.24
N ASP A 97 0.37 3.37 -14.44
CA ASP A 97 -0.49 4.48 -14.80
C ASP A 97 -1.81 4.35 -14.01
N GLY A 98 -2.11 5.29 -13.13
CA GLY A 98 -3.28 5.23 -12.25
C GLY A 98 -4.62 5.32 -13.00
N LYS A 99 -4.64 5.91 -14.20
CA LYS A 99 -5.85 5.98 -15.04
C LYS A 99 -6.08 4.71 -15.85
N LYS A 100 -5.01 4.21 -16.48
CA LYS A 100 -5.07 3.01 -17.33
C LYS A 100 -4.94 1.72 -16.54
N LEU A 101 -4.41 1.77 -15.33
CA LEU A 101 -4.05 0.64 -14.47
C LEU A 101 -3.10 -0.34 -15.18
N SER A 102 -2.19 0.21 -15.99
CA SER A 102 -1.19 -0.56 -16.72
C SER A 102 0.18 -0.48 -16.05
N VAL A 103 0.82 -1.64 -15.85
CA VAL A 103 2.17 -1.73 -15.28
C VAL A 103 3.17 -1.12 -16.25
N GLN A 104 3.92 -0.14 -15.78
CA GLN A 104 4.97 0.55 -16.53
C GLN A 104 6.37 0.04 -16.19
N SER A 105 6.60 -0.31 -14.92
CA SER A 105 7.90 -0.84 -14.48
C SER A 105 7.80 -1.68 -13.22
N LYS A 106 8.86 -2.45 -12.96
CA LYS A 106 9.08 -3.23 -11.74
C LYS A 106 10.40 -2.81 -11.12
N ILE A 107 10.41 -2.65 -9.80
CA ILE A 107 11.57 -2.23 -9.03
C ILE A 107 11.69 -3.12 -7.79
N LYS A 108 12.89 -3.47 -7.38
CA LYS A 108 13.11 -4.12 -6.08
C LYS A 108 12.90 -3.09 -4.97
N SER A 109 12.01 -3.38 -4.01
CA SER A 109 11.64 -2.46 -2.93
C SER A 109 12.12 -2.89 -1.55
N GLY A 110 13.02 -3.86 -1.47
CA GLY A 110 13.47 -4.47 -0.22
C GLY A 110 12.87 -5.86 -0.01
N ALA A 111 13.18 -6.52 1.10
CA ALA A 111 12.79 -7.91 1.31
C ALA A 111 11.30 -8.06 1.67
N THR A 112 10.76 -7.15 2.48
CA THR A 112 9.41 -7.29 3.05
C THR A 112 8.73 -5.94 3.21
N PRO A 113 8.38 -5.28 2.09
CA PRO A 113 7.73 -3.98 2.14
C PRO A 113 6.32 -4.14 2.75
N SER A 114 6.04 -3.41 3.82
CA SER A 114 4.73 -3.45 4.51
C SER A 114 3.86 -2.25 4.17
N ASP A 115 4.48 -1.09 3.94
CA ASP A 115 3.77 0.13 3.57
C ASP A 115 4.62 1.00 2.63
N ILE A 116 3.95 1.86 1.86
CA ILE A 116 4.59 2.82 0.95
C ILE A 116 3.84 4.15 0.96
N LEU A 117 4.59 5.25 0.98
CA LEU A 117 4.07 6.61 0.96
C LEU A 117 4.90 7.48 0.01
N TYR A 118 4.25 8.21 -0.88
CA TYR A 118 4.86 9.31 -1.60
C TYR A 118 4.76 10.58 -0.76
N ASN A 119 5.90 11.19 -0.47
CA ASN A 119 5.95 12.46 0.25
C ASN A 119 6.21 13.59 -0.76
N PRO A 120 5.26 14.53 -0.95
CA PRO A 120 5.39 15.59 -1.93
C PRO A 120 6.45 16.64 -1.56
N LEU A 121 6.74 16.83 -0.28
CA LEU A 121 7.75 17.77 0.19
C LEU A 121 9.17 17.31 -0.16
N SER A 122 9.51 16.07 0.18
CA SER A 122 10.82 15.47 -0.16
C SER A 122 10.90 14.96 -1.59
N LYS A 123 9.75 14.85 -2.29
CA LYS A 123 9.59 14.22 -3.62
C LYS A 123 10.15 12.80 -3.65
N SER A 124 10.06 12.10 -2.53
CA SER A 124 10.61 10.76 -2.33
C SER A 124 9.50 9.76 -2.02
N LEU A 125 9.80 8.49 -2.29
CA LEU A 125 9.01 7.36 -1.81
C LEU A 125 9.61 6.86 -0.51
N TRP A 126 8.76 6.64 0.46
CA TRP A 126 9.12 6.04 1.74
C TRP A 126 8.51 4.64 1.80
N VAL A 127 9.32 3.65 2.16
CA VAL A 127 8.88 2.24 2.20
C VAL A 127 9.34 1.61 3.51
N THR A 128 8.40 1.12 4.29
CA THR A 128 8.70 0.36 5.51
C THR A 128 9.08 -1.08 5.18
N GLN A 129 10.17 -1.57 5.79
CA GLN A 129 10.67 -2.94 5.64
C GLN A 129 10.40 -3.70 6.93
N ARG A 130 9.35 -4.54 6.94
CA ARG A 130 8.79 -5.12 8.16
C ARG A 130 9.82 -5.91 8.98
N PHE A 131 10.51 -6.87 8.38
CA PHE A 131 11.41 -7.75 9.11
C PHE A 131 12.85 -7.24 9.19
N ASN A 132 13.17 -6.19 8.44
CA ASN A 132 14.46 -5.50 8.56
C ASN A 132 14.43 -4.40 9.63
N ASN A 133 13.23 -3.99 10.11
CA ASN A 133 13.06 -2.86 11.01
C ASN A 133 13.67 -1.57 10.43
N GLU A 134 13.43 -1.34 9.15
CA GLU A 134 13.99 -0.21 8.41
C GLU A 134 12.89 0.58 7.70
N LEU A 135 13.14 1.87 7.56
CA LEU A 135 12.45 2.77 6.65
C LEU A 135 13.41 3.13 5.53
N TRP A 136 13.00 2.91 4.28
CA TRP A 136 13.80 3.25 3.11
C TRP A 136 13.27 4.48 2.41
N GLU A 137 14.14 5.43 2.12
CA GLU A 137 13.87 6.53 1.19
C GLU A 137 14.35 6.14 -0.20
N ILE A 138 13.43 6.19 -1.17
CA ILE A 138 13.70 5.83 -2.57
C ILE A 138 13.43 7.05 -3.45
N ASP A 139 14.37 7.37 -4.31
CA ASP A 139 14.18 8.36 -5.35
C ASP A 139 13.27 7.78 -6.46
N PRO A 140 12.09 8.35 -6.72
CA PRO A 140 11.18 7.84 -7.72
C PRO A 140 11.67 7.98 -9.16
N ALA A 141 12.59 8.91 -9.44
CA ALA A 141 13.12 9.15 -10.79
C ALA A 141 14.25 8.16 -11.12
N THR A 142 15.22 8.04 -10.22
CA THR A 142 16.38 7.13 -10.41
C THR A 142 16.11 5.72 -9.96
N ARG A 143 15.03 5.49 -9.14
CA ARG A 143 14.64 4.20 -8.57
C ARG A 143 15.68 3.62 -7.60
N LYS A 144 16.55 4.47 -7.06
CA LYS A 144 17.61 4.08 -6.13
C LYS A 144 17.22 4.40 -4.69
N VAL A 145 17.66 3.56 -3.77
CA VAL A 145 17.58 3.84 -2.33
C VAL A 145 18.56 4.97 -2.02
N LYS A 146 18.04 6.06 -1.45
CA LYS A 146 18.83 7.22 -0.99
C LYS A 146 19.33 7.02 0.43
N THR A 147 18.44 6.55 1.30
CA THR A 147 18.68 6.44 2.73
C THR A 147 17.95 5.24 3.30
N LYS A 148 18.54 4.64 4.34
CA LYS A 148 17.92 3.62 5.18
C LYS A 148 17.99 4.08 6.62
N ILE A 149 16.86 4.06 7.30
CA ILE A 149 16.71 4.53 8.68
C ILE A 149 16.22 3.35 9.52
N ALA A 150 16.91 3.06 10.63
CA ALA A 150 16.43 2.09 11.60
C ALA A 150 15.17 2.63 12.30
N VAL A 151 14.16 1.79 12.44
CA VAL A 151 12.89 2.10 13.11
C VAL A 151 12.56 1.02 14.13
N GLY A 152 11.47 1.17 14.86
CA GLY A 152 11.00 0.14 15.79
C GLY A 152 10.67 -1.17 15.09
N ARG A 153 10.43 -2.22 15.90
CA ARG A 153 10.29 -3.60 15.43
C ARG A 153 9.00 -3.81 14.64
N GLU A 154 9.15 -4.46 13.51
CA GLU A 154 8.07 -4.77 12.56
C GLU A 154 7.23 -3.55 12.17
N PRO A 155 7.78 -2.55 11.47
CA PRO A 155 7.00 -1.43 10.97
C PRO A 155 5.92 -1.93 10.00
N VAL A 156 4.67 -1.50 10.20
CA VAL A 156 3.49 -1.99 9.46
C VAL A 156 2.73 -0.90 8.73
N SER A 157 2.86 0.35 9.17
CA SER A 157 2.17 1.47 8.53
C SER A 157 2.91 2.77 8.78
N MET A 158 2.69 3.76 7.91
CA MET A 158 3.21 5.11 8.08
C MET A 158 2.19 6.16 7.65
N ALA A 159 2.35 7.36 8.21
CA ALA A 159 1.58 8.53 7.81
C ALA A 159 2.47 9.77 7.81
N ALA A 160 2.26 10.65 6.84
CA ALA A 160 2.87 11.98 6.86
C ALA A 160 1.97 12.95 7.64
N PHE A 161 2.58 13.88 8.38
CA PHE A 161 1.89 14.93 9.12
C PHE A 161 2.74 16.20 9.19
N ALA A 162 2.21 17.25 9.81
CA ALA A 162 2.87 18.56 9.90
C ALA A 162 3.29 19.11 8.52
N GLY A 163 2.37 19.09 7.54
CA GLY A 163 2.66 19.55 6.18
C GLY A 163 3.70 18.71 5.47
N ASP A 164 3.64 17.39 5.66
CA ASP A 164 4.57 16.39 5.08
C ASP A 164 6.04 16.49 5.57
N SER A 165 6.30 17.29 6.59
CA SER A 165 7.66 17.44 7.16
C SER A 165 8.05 16.31 8.12
N CYS A 166 7.07 15.56 8.63
CA CYS A 166 7.27 14.47 9.56
C CYS A 166 6.60 13.17 9.08
N LEU A 167 7.22 12.04 9.39
CA LEU A 167 6.66 10.72 9.19
C LEU A 167 6.45 10.04 10.54
N LEU A 168 5.23 9.57 10.76
CA LEU A 168 4.90 8.69 11.89
C LEU A 168 4.88 7.26 11.42
N ILE A 169 5.53 6.37 12.14
CA ILE A 169 5.62 4.95 11.81
C ILE A 169 5.00 4.13 12.93
N ALA A 170 4.05 3.29 12.59
CA ALA A 170 3.48 2.31 13.50
C ALA A 170 4.27 1.00 13.42
N ASN A 171 4.68 0.49 14.57
CA ASN A 171 5.40 -0.76 14.71
C ASN A 171 4.50 -1.79 15.39
N ASN A 172 4.53 -3.04 14.90
CA ASN A 172 3.69 -4.12 15.40
C ASN A 172 4.18 -4.68 16.75
N LEU A 173 5.48 -4.62 16.99
CA LEU A 173 6.09 -5.13 18.22
C LEU A 173 6.71 -3.99 19.03
N PRO A 174 6.60 -4.03 20.37
CA PRO A 174 7.28 -3.07 21.23
C PRO A 174 8.79 -3.19 21.10
N GLU A 175 9.51 -2.10 21.38
CA GLU A 175 10.95 -2.16 21.56
C GLU A 175 11.26 -3.10 22.73
N MET A 176 12.22 -4.00 22.54
CA MET A 176 12.73 -4.78 23.66
C MET A 176 13.50 -3.84 24.59
N PRO A 177 13.23 -3.85 25.90
CA PRO A 177 14.10 -3.14 26.84
C PRO A 177 15.53 -3.66 26.60
N SER A 178 16.47 -2.73 26.42
CA SER A 178 17.89 -3.09 26.36
C SER A 178 18.24 -3.74 27.69
N THR A 179 18.35 -5.04 27.72
CA THR A 179 19.03 -5.71 28.81
C THR A 179 20.49 -5.37 28.63
N ALA A 180 20.92 -4.28 29.27
CA ALA A 180 22.34 -4.02 29.46
C ALA A 180 22.87 -5.18 30.30
N TYR A 181 23.52 -6.15 29.67
CA TYR A 181 24.34 -7.12 30.33
C TYR A 181 25.58 -6.37 30.83
N HIS A 182 25.62 -6.07 32.12
CA HIS A 182 26.86 -5.68 32.80
C HIS A 182 27.57 -6.97 33.25
N PRO A 183 28.62 -7.43 32.56
CA PRO A 183 29.48 -8.43 33.12
C PRO A 183 30.16 -7.84 34.36
N GLU A 184 29.93 -8.47 35.52
CA GLU A 184 30.75 -8.21 36.69
C GLU A 184 32.19 -8.73 36.48
#